data_d9c24ab5a83b9a209fffca14eef411af
#
_entry.id   d9c24ab5a83b9a209fffca14eef411af
#
_cell.length_a   1.000
_cell.length_b   1.000
_cell.length_c   1.000
_cell.angle_alpha   90.00
_cell.angle_beta   90.00
_cell.angle_gamma   90.00
#
_symmetry.space_group_name_H-M   'P 1'
#
loop_
_entity.id
_entity.type
_entity.pdbx_description
1 polymer ?
#
loop_
_entity_poly.entity_id
_entity_poly.type
_entity_poly.pdbx_seq_one_letter_code
_entity_poly.pdbx_strand_id
1 'polypeptide(L)'
;YKRQENTTIDKGGWLFLFSGGSLAGTTKVTEGVVTVVGSNNISDMQLQNAAVNIPFSHDFSTLQFDSLNGNGLFGINSSLSEGLSDKILVHSGTGNFGLIIHDYSPDGNIPAKFKIIDEDSGAADSFYLVGDAVDVGAFRYGLRQEGDDWVLVRSQDVSDSAVIAKNTYSSLASLFYMHLTPVYNHIRSRRNASGHDNGLWVKGLGQELKFGYKDGTHSKIDIYGTEIGYDREVWRNAGHYISFGVYGGYTSSRQKFDRSGHGDADTQSLGIYSLFNTESNWFLDL
;
A
#
# COMPACT_ATOMS: atom_id res chain seq x y z
N TYR A 1 -41.46 -5.90 -11.26
CA TYR A 1 -41.09 -4.48 -11.44
C TYR A 1 -41.88 -3.66 -10.42
N LYS A 2 -41.18 -3.02 -9.44
CA LYS A 2 -41.80 -2.02 -8.58
C LYS A 2 -41.27 -0.65 -9.02
N ARG A 3 -42.13 0.18 -9.57
CA ARG A 3 -41.93 1.60 -9.80
C ARG A 3 -42.34 2.35 -8.55
N GLN A 4 -41.46 3.16 -8.02
CA GLN A 4 -41.76 4.11 -6.93
C GLN A 4 -41.79 5.51 -7.50
N GLU A 5 -42.67 6.36 -7.03
CA GLU A 5 -42.80 7.75 -7.44
C GLU A 5 -42.68 8.67 -6.23
N ASN A 6 -41.92 9.77 -6.39
CA ASN A 6 -41.74 10.80 -5.35
C ASN A 6 -41.37 10.23 -3.99
N THR A 7 -40.19 9.60 -3.92
CA THR A 7 -39.69 8.94 -2.74
C THR A 7 -38.92 9.93 -1.85
N THR A 8 -39.16 9.93 -0.55
CA THR A 8 -38.35 10.69 0.41
C THR A 8 -37.73 9.74 1.43
N ILE A 9 -36.44 9.94 1.67
CA ILE A 9 -35.63 9.18 2.64
C ILE A 9 -34.98 10.20 3.56
N ASP A 10 -35.38 10.17 4.82
CA ASP A 10 -34.88 11.04 5.85
C ASP A 10 -33.66 10.45 6.57
N LYS A 11 -33.06 11.20 7.46
CA LYS A 11 -31.89 10.86 8.25
C LYS A 11 -31.94 9.44 8.82
N GLY A 12 -30.90 8.67 8.49
CA GLY A 12 -30.78 7.26 8.90
C GLY A 12 -31.68 6.29 8.15
N GLY A 13 -32.48 6.79 7.18
CA GLY A 13 -33.31 5.95 6.31
C GLY A 13 -32.48 5.22 5.25
N TRP A 14 -32.99 4.05 4.83
CA TRP A 14 -32.34 3.22 3.82
C TRP A 14 -33.31 2.88 2.72
N LEU A 15 -32.83 2.97 1.45
CA LEU A 15 -33.52 2.49 0.28
C LEU A 15 -32.69 1.41 -0.40
N PHE A 16 -33.34 0.29 -0.72
CA PHE A 16 -32.74 -0.75 -1.57
C PHE A 16 -33.41 -0.74 -2.93
N LEU A 17 -32.61 -0.54 -3.97
CA LEU A 17 -33.03 -0.58 -5.36
C LEU A 17 -32.38 -1.79 -6.04
N PHE A 18 -33.20 -2.75 -6.46
CA PHE A 18 -32.74 -3.96 -7.11
C PHE A 18 -32.75 -3.80 -8.64
N SER A 19 -31.98 -4.64 -9.35
CA SER A 19 -31.89 -4.65 -10.80
C SER A 19 -33.24 -4.63 -11.47
N GLY A 20 -33.39 -3.71 -12.44
CA GLY A 20 -34.66 -3.46 -13.15
C GLY A 20 -35.70 -2.68 -12.33
N GLY A 21 -35.34 -2.23 -11.08
CA GLY A 21 -36.15 -1.24 -10.40
C GLY A 21 -36.05 0.14 -11.04
N SER A 22 -37.03 0.99 -10.82
CA SER A 22 -36.97 2.37 -11.26
C SER A 22 -37.56 3.29 -10.22
N LEU A 23 -36.92 4.45 -10.06
CA LEU A 23 -37.39 5.58 -9.28
C LEU A 23 -37.87 6.65 -10.24
N ALA A 24 -39.18 6.89 -10.26
CA ALA A 24 -39.81 7.90 -11.10
C ALA A 24 -40.13 9.16 -10.27
N GLY A 25 -40.20 10.31 -10.94
CA GLY A 25 -40.34 11.57 -10.25
C GLY A 25 -39.13 11.91 -9.39
N THR A 26 -39.33 12.70 -8.37
CA THR A 26 -38.23 13.14 -7.49
C THR A 26 -37.97 12.17 -6.35
N THR A 27 -36.73 11.71 -6.22
CA THR A 27 -36.26 10.95 -5.07
C THR A 27 -35.35 11.84 -4.23
N LYS A 28 -35.78 12.22 -3.04
CA LYS A 28 -35.03 13.05 -2.11
C LYS A 28 -34.43 12.22 -1.00
N VAL A 29 -33.12 12.34 -0.78
CA VAL A 29 -32.41 11.60 0.28
C VAL A 29 -31.62 12.59 1.13
N THR A 30 -31.96 12.68 2.42
CA THR A 30 -31.30 13.55 3.38
C THR A 30 -30.63 12.71 4.45
N GLU A 31 -29.31 12.76 4.55
CA GLU A 31 -28.51 11.99 5.54
C GLU A 31 -28.89 10.49 5.58
N GLY A 32 -29.29 9.93 4.46
CA GLY A 32 -29.72 8.55 4.29
C GLY A 32 -28.81 7.78 3.33
N VAL A 33 -29.11 6.51 3.12
CA VAL A 33 -28.33 5.60 2.26
C VAL A 33 -29.22 4.97 1.20
N VAL A 34 -28.76 4.99 -0.04
CA VAL A 34 -29.35 4.23 -1.15
C VAL A 34 -28.39 3.10 -1.52
N THR A 35 -28.85 1.87 -1.45
CA THR A 35 -28.10 0.71 -1.92
C THR A 35 -28.69 0.22 -3.22
N VAL A 36 -27.86 0.20 -4.26
CA VAL A 36 -28.29 -0.16 -5.62
C VAL A 36 -27.65 -1.46 -6.05
N VAL A 37 -28.48 -2.45 -6.34
CA VAL A 37 -28.03 -3.77 -6.81
C VAL A 37 -28.38 -3.91 -8.30
N GLY A 38 -27.35 -3.96 -9.15
CA GLY A 38 -27.51 -4.02 -10.60
C GLY A 38 -27.82 -2.67 -11.23
N SER A 39 -27.97 -2.65 -12.57
CA SER A 39 -28.19 -1.42 -13.32
C SER A 39 -29.59 -0.86 -13.14
N ASN A 40 -29.70 0.44 -12.97
CA ASN A 40 -30.95 1.12 -12.66
C ASN A 40 -31.02 2.52 -13.28
N ASN A 41 -32.25 2.95 -13.59
CA ASN A 41 -32.57 4.30 -14.07
C ASN A 41 -33.35 5.06 -12.99
N ILE A 42 -32.89 6.27 -12.71
CA ILE A 42 -33.42 7.17 -11.69
C ILE A 42 -33.76 8.49 -12.36
N SER A 43 -35.02 8.92 -12.27
CA SER A 43 -35.44 10.14 -12.99
C SER A 43 -34.83 11.39 -12.39
N ASP A 44 -35.14 11.75 -11.13
CA ASP A 44 -34.59 12.91 -10.45
C ASP A 44 -34.11 12.49 -9.07
N MET A 45 -32.81 12.64 -8.82
CA MET A 45 -32.18 12.34 -7.52
C MET A 45 -31.67 13.63 -6.89
N GLN A 46 -32.16 13.88 -5.68
CA GLN A 46 -31.71 15.01 -4.86
C GLN A 46 -31.05 14.48 -3.57
N LEU A 47 -29.74 14.65 -3.47
CA LEU A 47 -28.95 14.19 -2.36
C LEU A 47 -28.57 15.36 -1.45
N GLN A 48 -28.70 15.15 -0.14
CA GLN A 48 -28.20 16.06 0.88
C GLN A 48 -27.43 15.28 1.95
N ASN A 49 -26.11 15.33 1.87
CA ASN A 49 -25.21 14.58 2.76
C ASN A 49 -25.55 13.07 2.80
N ALA A 50 -25.92 12.51 1.68
CA ALA A 50 -26.40 11.14 1.54
C ALA A 50 -25.35 10.25 0.87
N ALA A 51 -25.49 8.93 0.99
CA ALA A 51 -24.63 7.97 0.33
C ALA A 51 -25.41 7.09 -0.64
N VAL A 52 -24.81 6.84 -1.81
CA VAL A 52 -25.27 5.86 -2.80
C VAL A 52 -24.21 4.79 -2.94
N ASN A 53 -24.52 3.56 -2.57
CA ASN A 53 -23.58 2.45 -2.59
C ASN A 53 -24.01 1.39 -3.59
N ILE A 54 -23.07 0.94 -4.40
CA ILE A 54 -23.22 -0.25 -5.23
C ILE A 54 -22.45 -1.38 -4.52
N PRO A 55 -23.12 -2.42 -3.99
CA PRO A 55 -22.45 -3.55 -3.37
C PRO A 55 -21.58 -4.27 -4.42
N PHE A 56 -20.47 -4.82 -3.97
CA PHE A 56 -19.61 -5.60 -4.85
C PHE A 56 -20.39 -6.76 -5.49
N SER A 57 -20.27 -6.87 -6.80
CA SER A 57 -20.78 -7.97 -7.63
C SER A 57 -19.79 -8.21 -8.76
N HIS A 58 -19.69 -9.43 -9.26
CA HIS A 58 -18.93 -9.72 -10.48
C HIS A 58 -19.52 -9.06 -11.73
N ASP A 59 -20.82 -8.70 -11.68
CA ASP A 59 -21.49 -7.94 -12.74
C ASP A 59 -21.52 -6.47 -12.35
N PHE A 60 -20.75 -5.66 -13.05
CA PHE A 60 -20.71 -4.21 -12.84
C PHE A 60 -22.04 -3.54 -13.25
N SER A 61 -22.41 -2.52 -12.52
CA SER A 61 -23.70 -1.85 -12.63
C SER A 61 -23.57 -0.49 -13.31
N THR A 62 -24.62 -0.07 -14.01
CA THR A 62 -24.73 1.29 -14.54
C THR A 62 -25.88 2.00 -13.83
N LEU A 63 -25.59 3.11 -13.17
CA LEU A 63 -26.58 4.02 -12.63
C LEU A 63 -26.77 5.19 -13.58
N GLN A 64 -27.99 5.32 -14.09
CA GLN A 64 -28.37 6.41 -14.98
C GLN A 64 -29.29 7.38 -14.24
N PHE A 65 -28.96 8.66 -14.28
CA PHE A 65 -29.76 9.74 -13.72
C PHE A 65 -30.20 10.68 -14.84
N ASP A 66 -31.52 10.92 -14.95
CA ASP A 66 -32.02 11.97 -15.82
C ASP A 66 -31.67 13.36 -15.22
N SER A 67 -31.68 13.43 -13.87
CA SER A 67 -31.21 14.61 -13.12
C SER A 67 -30.59 14.18 -11.79
N LEU A 68 -29.39 14.71 -11.49
CA LEU A 68 -28.69 14.48 -10.22
C LEU A 68 -28.34 15.83 -9.59
N ASN A 69 -28.79 16.07 -8.36
CA ASN A 69 -28.60 17.36 -7.72
C ASN A 69 -28.15 17.22 -6.26
N GLY A 70 -27.39 18.21 -5.77
CA GLY A 70 -27.04 18.36 -4.37
C GLY A 70 -25.65 17.88 -4.01
N ASN A 71 -25.52 17.10 -2.93
CA ASN A 71 -24.21 16.62 -2.45
C ASN A 71 -24.31 15.26 -1.76
N GLY A 72 -23.30 14.44 -1.97
CA GLY A 72 -23.28 13.09 -1.39
C GLY A 72 -22.04 12.29 -1.76
N LEU A 73 -22.06 11.01 -1.40
CA LEU A 73 -20.99 10.07 -1.68
C LEU A 73 -21.49 8.92 -2.54
N PHE A 74 -20.71 8.52 -3.51
CA PHE A 74 -20.93 7.33 -4.33
C PHE A 74 -19.85 6.29 -4.02
N GLY A 75 -20.27 5.11 -3.56
CA GLY A 75 -19.42 3.93 -3.46
C GLY A 75 -19.58 3.07 -4.71
N ILE A 76 -18.52 2.92 -5.49
CA ILE A 76 -18.50 2.19 -6.76
C ILE A 76 -17.36 1.18 -6.79
N ASN A 77 -17.50 0.15 -7.61
CA ASN A 77 -16.51 -0.91 -7.77
C ASN A 77 -15.87 -0.83 -9.15
N SER A 78 -14.62 -1.29 -9.24
CA SER A 78 -13.89 -1.39 -10.51
C SER A 78 -13.04 -2.65 -10.58
N SER A 79 -12.72 -3.07 -11.78
CA SER A 79 -11.66 -3.99 -12.16
C SER A 79 -10.92 -3.38 -13.34
N LEU A 80 -10.03 -2.43 -13.03
CA LEU A 80 -9.39 -1.60 -14.06
C LEU A 80 -8.50 -2.42 -14.99
N SER A 81 -7.88 -3.50 -14.51
CA SER A 81 -7.08 -4.40 -15.35
C SER A 81 -7.91 -5.15 -16.38
N GLU A 82 -9.21 -5.35 -16.12
CA GLU A 82 -10.17 -5.97 -17.03
C GLU A 82 -10.92 -4.93 -17.86
N GLY A 83 -10.73 -3.64 -17.62
CA GLY A 83 -11.44 -2.56 -18.28
C GLY A 83 -12.91 -2.45 -17.85
N LEU A 84 -13.24 -2.87 -16.64
CA LEU A 84 -14.61 -2.95 -16.12
C LEU A 84 -14.77 -2.06 -14.90
N SER A 85 -15.95 -1.45 -14.73
CA SER A 85 -16.35 -0.74 -13.52
C SER A 85 -17.86 -0.52 -13.47
N ASP A 86 -18.35 -0.25 -12.26
CA ASP A 86 -19.61 0.46 -12.13
C ASP A 86 -19.50 1.83 -12.83
N LYS A 87 -20.60 2.28 -13.43
CA LYS A 87 -20.66 3.55 -14.17
C LYS A 87 -21.79 4.43 -13.66
N ILE A 88 -21.53 5.72 -13.68
CA ILE A 88 -22.53 6.76 -13.41
C ILE A 88 -22.74 7.53 -14.70
N LEU A 89 -23.99 7.59 -15.17
CA LEU A 89 -24.43 8.38 -16.32
C LEU A 89 -25.33 9.50 -15.81
N VAL A 90 -25.02 10.75 -16.14
CA VAL A 90 -25.80 11.93 -15.70
C VAL A 90 -26.19 12.75 -16.92
N HIS A 91 -27.49 12.92 -17.15
CA HIS A 91 -27.99 13.72 -18.26
C HIS A 91 -28.12 15.21 -17.92
N SER A 92 -28.43 15.53 -16.67
CA SER A 92 -28.54 16.91 -16.21
C SER A 92 -28.37 17.01 -14.69
N GLY A 93 -28.06 18.20 -14.19
CA GLY A 93 -28.01 18.43 -12.75
C GLY A 93 -26.93 19.39 -12.35
N THR A 94 -26.84 19.62 -11.04
CA THR A 94 -25.82 20.44 -10.42
C THR A 94 -25.54 19.93 -9.01
N GLY A 95 -24.31 19.51 -8.77
CA GLY A 95 -23.95 18.97 -7.47
C GLY A 95 -22.46 18.86 -7.21
N ASN A 96 -22.13 18.37 -6.01
CA ASN A 96 -20.75 18.08 -5.64
C ASN A 96 -20.69 16.70 -4.94
N PHE A 97 -20.09 15.73 -5.60
CA PHE A 97 -20.17 14.33 -5.18
C PHE A 97 -18.80 13.72 -4.97
N GLY A 98 -18.61 13.08 -3.82
CA GLY A 98 -17.42 12.31 -3.52
C GLY A 98 -17.51 10.88 -4.05
N LEU A 99 -16.44 10.38 -4.63
CA LEU A 99 -16.32 9.00 -5.08
C LEU A 99 -15.42 8.19 -4.16
N ILE A 100 -15.91 7.05 -3.72
CA ILE A 100 -15.15 6.00 -3.05
C ILE A 100 -15.08 4.83 -4.04
N ILE A 101 -13.90 4.53 -4.55
CA ILE A 101 -13.70 3.49 -5.56
C ILE A 101 -13.00 2.30 -4.92
N HIS A 102 -13.64 1.15 -5.00
CA HIS A 102 -13.07 -0.14 -4.58
C HIS A 102 -12.61 -0.89 -5.83
N ASP A 103 -11.29 -0.99 -6.03
CA ASP A 103 -10.74 -1.74 -7.16
C ASP A 103 -10.45 -3.18 -6.77
N TYR A 104 -10.95 -4.09 -7.58
CA TYR A 104 -10.80 -5.55 -7.45
C TYR A 104 -10.00 -6.14 -8.62
N SER A 105 -9.17 -5.32 -9.26
CA SER A 105 -8.34 -5.75 -10.38
C SER A 105 -7.49 -6.97 -10.01
N PRO A 106 -7.57 -8.07 -10.76
CA PRO A 106 -6.54 -9.09 -10.69
C PRO A 106 -5.21 -8.54 -11.23
N ASP A 107 -4.12 -9.27 -10.99
CA ASP A 107 -2.84 -8.92 -11.59
C ASP A 107 -2.95 -8.80 -13.10
N GLY A 108 -2.46 -7.70 -13.67
CA GLY A 108 -2.58 -7.45 -15.09
C GLY A 108 -2.09 -6.08 -15.54
N ASN A 109 -2.32 -5.79 -16.81
CA ASN A 109 -1.98 -4.50 -17.38
C ASN A 109 -3.08 -3.48 -17.08
N ILE A 110 -2.80 -2.53 -16.19
CA ILE A 110 -3.75 -1.51 -15.78
C ILE A 110 -3.63 -0.31 -16.72
N PRO A 111 -4.75 0.16 -17.32
CA PRO A 111 -4.75 1.24 -18.30
C PRO A 111 -4.28 2.57 -17.68
N ALA A 112 -3.69 3.44 -18.50
CA ALA A 112 -3.28 4.76 -18.03
C ALA A 112 -4.44 5.71 -17.74
N LYS A 113 -5.59 5.47 -18.39
CA LYS A 113 -6.84 6.23 -18.22
C LYS A 113 -8.03 5.30 -18.24
N PHE A 114 -9.04 5.63 -17.44
CA PHE A 114 -10.28 4.86 -17.39
C PHE A 114 -11.47 5.77 -17.08
N LYS A 115 -12.52 5.76 -17.95
CA LYS A 115 -13.74 6.55 -17.75
C LYS A 115 -14.66 5.89 -16.73
N ILE A 116 -15.03 6.66 -15.69
CA ILE A 116 -15.90 6.22 -14.59
C ILE A 116 -17.29 6.87 -14.70
N ILE A 117 -17.34 8.16 -15.05
CA ILE A 117 -18.56 8.92 -15.14
C ILE A 117 -18.69 9.49 -16.54
N ASP A 118 -19.88 9.41 -17.07
CA ASP A 118 -20.29 9.95 -18.37
C ASP A 118 -21.37 11.00 -18.12
N GLU A 119 -21.11 12.25 -18.42
CA GLU A 119 -22.07 13.34 -18.27
C GLU A 119 -22.45 13.89 -19.64
N ASP A 120 -23.70 14.27 -19.78
CA ASP A 120 -24.14 15.04 -20.94
C ASP A 120 -23.80 16.52 -20.75
N SER A 121 -23.70 17.26 -21.83
CA SER A 121 -23.35 18.70 -21.82
C SER A 121 -24.31 19.59 -21.02
N GLY A 122 -25.43 19.07 -20.55
CA GLY A 122 -26.40 19.72 -19.68
C GLY A 122 -26.12 19.54 -18.18
N ALA A 123 -25.20 18.66 -17.79
CA ALA A 123 -24.81 18.44 -16.41
C ALA A 123 -23.70 19.44 -16.02
N ALA A 124 -23.75 19.93 -14.78
CA ALA A 124 -22.73 20.80 -14.19
C ALA A 124 -22.32 20.27 -12.82
N ASP A 125 -22.21 18.96 -12.72
CA ASP A 125 -21.81 18.28 -11.50
C ASP A 125 -20.29 18.37 -11.30
N SER A 126 -19.86 18.30 -10.07
CA SER A 126 -18.45 18.22 -9.69
C SER A 126 -18.22 16.93 -8.92
N PHE A 127 -17.26 16.13 -9.38
CA PHE A 127 -16.87 14.90 -8.70
C PHE A 127 -15.45 14.99 -8.16
N TYR A 128 -15.21 14.36 -7.03
CA TYR A 128 -13.88 14.27 -6.42
C TYR A 128 -13.67 12.89 -5.78
N LEU A 129 -12.43 12.45 -5.68
CA LEU A 129 -12.09 11.23 -4.93
C LEU A 129 -12.03 11.51 -3.44
N VAL A 130 -12.66 10.69 -2.65
CA VAL A 130 -12.48 10.69 -1.19
C VAL A 130 -11.09 10.15 -0.89
N GLY A 131 -10.23 11.00 -0.28
CA GLY A 131 -8.83 10.67 -0.05
C GLY A 131 -7.88 11.06 -1.19
N ASP A 132 -8.36 11.88 -2.16
CA ASP A 132 -7.61 12.49 -3.28
C ASP A 132 -7.10 11.52 -4.34
N ALA A 133 -7.03 10.23 -4.08
CA ALA A 133 -6.56 9.24 -5.03
C ALA A 133 -7.11 7.83 -4.73
N VAL A 134 -7.05 6.97 -5.72
CA VAL A 134 -7.29 5.53 -5.57
C VAL A 134 -6.04 4.75 -5.97
N ASP A 135 -5.66 3.78 -5.14
CA ASP A 135 -4.53 2.90 -5.40
C ASP A 135 -5.01 1.63 -6.11
N VAL A 136 -4.39 1.30 -7.24
CA VAL A 136 -4.69 0.11 -8.04
C VAL A 136 -3.39 -0.63 -8.34
N GLY A 137 -3.18 -1.76 -7.71
CA GLY A 137 -1.92 -2.48 -7.77
C GLY A 137 -0.74 -1.60 -7.33
N ALA A 138 0.26 -1.46 -8.20
CA ALA A 138 1.42 -0.60 -7.94
C ALA A 138 1.21 0.88 -8.31
N PHE A 139 0.05 1.25 -8.86
CA PHE A 139 -0.20 2.57 -9.41
C PHE A 139 -1.20 3.36 -8.58
N ARG A 140 -1.08 4.69 -8.66
CA ARG A 140 -1.98 5.64 -8.03
C ARG A 140 -2.75 6.42 -9.10
N TYR A 141 -4.06 6.56 -8.91
CA TYR A 141 -4.94 7.25 -9.84
C TYR A 141 -5.60 8.44 -9.19
N GLY A 142 -5.63 9.55 -9.91
CA GLY A 142 -6.43 10.73 -9.59
C GLY A 142 -7.64 10.83 -10.51
N LEU A 143 -8.67 11.54 -10.09
CA LEU A 143 -9.83 11.86 -10.92
C LEU A 143 -9.59 13.17 -11.68
N ARG A 144 -9.98 13.20 -12.95
CA ARG A 144 -9.90 14.38 -13.81
C ARG A 144 -11.11 14.47 -14.69
N GLN A 145 -11.61 15.68 -14.89
CA GLN A 145 -12.62 15.96 -15.90
C GLN A 145 -11.95 16.12 -17.28
N GLU A 146 -12.44 15.43 -18.27
CA GLU A 146 -12.02 15.53 -19.69
C GLU A 146 -13.27 15.72 -20.56
N GLY A 147 -13.55 16.98 -20.97
CA GLY A 147 -14.85 17.36 -21.58
C GLY A 147 -15.97 17.22 -20.55
N ASP A 148 -16.99 16.50 -20.90
CA ASP A 148 -18.13 16.21 -20.03
C ASP A 148 -17.93 14.89 -19.23
N ASP A 149 -16.81 14.18 -19.44
CA ASP A 149 -16.51 12.91 -18.80
C ASP A 149 -15.58 13.06 -17.59
N TRP A 150 -15.72 12.18 -16.61
CA TRP A 150 -14.77 12.03 -15.50
C TRP A 150 -13.99 10.73 -15.63
N VAL A 151 -12.67 10.89 -15.67
CA VAL A 151 -11.73 9.80 -15.91
C VAL A 151 -10.75 9.63 -14.77
N LEU A 152 -10.45 8.38 -14.40
CA LEU A 152 -9.30 8.05 -13.60
C LEU A 152 -8.06 8.13 -14.47
N VAL A 153 -7.08 8.89 -14.03
CA VAL A 153 -5.80 9.07 -14.72
C VAL A 153 -4.67 8.62 -13.80
N ARG A 154 -3.84 7.70 -14.31
CA ARG A 154 -2.67 7.21 -13.60
C ARG A 154 -1.69 8.35 -13.36
N SER A 155 -1.32 8.56 -12.11
CA SER A 155 -0.27 9.51 -11.73
C SER A 155 1.13 8.90 -11.95
N GLN A 156 2.16 9.73 -11.76
CA GLN A 156 3.54 9.23 -11.72
C GLN A 156 3.90 8.62 -10.37
N ASP A 157 3.06 8.82 -9.37
CA ASP A 157 3.26 8.28 -8.04
C ASP A 157 2.91 6.79 -7.98
N VAL A 158 3.67 6.06 -7.19
CA VAL A 158 3.36 4.68 -6.85
C VAL A 158 2.33 4.61 -5.73
N SER A 159 1.58 3.51 -5.67
CA SER A 159 0.60 3.25 -4.63
C SER A 159 1.26 3.15 -3.25
N ASP A 160 0.49 3.39 -2.20
CA ASP A 160 0.99 3.27 -0.82
C ASP A 160 1.42 1.83 -0.51
N SER A 161 0.71 0.83 -1.04
CA SER A 161 1.07 -0.58 -0.94
C SER A 161 2.44 -0.88 -1.58
N ALA A 162 2.72 -0.32 -2.75
CA ALA A 162 4.01 -0.50 -3.43
C ALA A 162 5.14 0.20 -2.67
N VAL A 163 4.90 1.37 -2.07
CA VAL A 163 5.87 2.04 -1.19
C VAL A 163 6.19 1.18 0.02
N ILE A 164 5.18 0.65 0.69
CA ILE A 164 5.35 -0.24 1.85
C ILE A 164 6.14 -1.50 1.46
N ALA A 165 5.75 -2.18 0.39
CA ALA A 165 6.43 -3.38 -0.10
C ALA A 165 7.91 -3.12 -0.41
N LYS A 166 8.22 -2.05 -1.14
CA LYS A 166 9.59 -1.63 -1.47
C LYS A 166 10.40 -1.36 -0.19
N ASN A 167 9.84 -0.62 0.74
CA ASN A 167 10.51 -0.27 1.98
C ASN A 167 10.74 -1.49 2.88
N THR A 168 9.76 -2.38 2.96
CA THR A 168 9.88 -3.66 3.70
C THR A 168 11.02 -4.51 3.12
N TYR A 169 11.09 -4.67 1.79
CA TYR A 169 12.16 -5.41 1.15
C TYR A 169 13.55 -4.82 1.45
N SER A 170 13.69 -3.50 1.31
CA SER A 170 14.95 -2.80 1.60
C SER A 170 15.37 -2.94 3.07
N SER A 171 14.40 -2.93 3.97
CA SER A 171 14.61 -3.11 5.39
C SER A 171 15.11 -4.50 5.74
N LEU A 172 14.49 -5.54 5.18
CA LEU A 172 14.90 -6.93 5.39
C LEU A 172 16.32 -7.18 4.89
N ALA A 173 16.67 -6.67 3.71
CA ALA A 173 18.02 -6.76 3.18
C ALA A 173 19.04 -6.07 4.11
N SER A 174 18.69 -4.89 4.65
CA SER A 174 19.55 -4.16 5.59
C SER A 174 19.75 -4.92 6.90
N LEU A 175 18.70 -5.51 7.44
CA LEU A 175 18.79 -6.34 8.66
C LEU A 175 19.74 -7.53 8.47
N PHE A 176 19.67 -8.19 7.32
CA PHE A 176 20.61 -9.28 6.99
C PHE A 176 22.07 -8.82 7.04
N TYR A 177 22.39 -7.69 6.42
CA TYR A 177 23.76 -7.16 6.45
C TYR A 177 24.19 -6.70 7.86
N MET A 178 23.25 -6.21 8.66
CA MET A 178 23.54 -5.74 10.01
C MET A 178 24.02 -6.86 10.94
N HIS A 179 23.49 -8.07 10.82
CA HIS A 179 23.96 -9.22 11.57
C HIS A 179 25.42 -9.61 11.26
N LEU A 180 25.86 -9.38 10.03
CA LEU A 180 27.24 -9.69 9.64
C LEU A 180 28.24 -8.67 10.17
N THR A 181 27.84 -7.43 10.40
CA THR A 181 28.74 -6.33 10.78
C THR A 181 29.50 -6.59 12.10
N PRO A 182 28.86 -6.99 13.24
CA PRO A 182 29.56 -7.30 14.47
C PRO A 182 30.54 -8.46 14.32
N VAL A 183 30.16 -9.49 13.55
CA VAL A 183 31.00 -10.66 13.27
C VAL A 183 32.24 -10.26 12.48
N TYR A 184 32.08 -9.50 11.38
CA TYR A 184 33.22 -8.98 10.61
C TYR A 184 34.15 -8.09 11.47
N ASN A 185 33.58 -7.22 12.29
CA ASN A 185 34.35 -6.37 13.19
C ASN A 185 35.11 -7.21 14.22
N HIS A 186 34.54 -8.30 14.71
CA HIS A 186 35.20 -9.23 15.60
C HIS A 186 36.33 -9.95 14.88
N ILE A 187 36.11 -10.55 13.72
CA ILE A 187 37.14 -11.22 12.92
C ILE A 187 38.31 -10.26 12.62
N ARG A 188 37.99 -9.01 12.21
CA ARG A 188 39.00 -7.98 11.97
C ARG A 188 39.80 -7.62 13.19
N SER A 189 39.18 -7.52 14.37
CA SER A 189 39.89 -7.26 15.61
C SER A 189 40.81 -8.41 15.99
N ARG A 190 40.39 -9.63 15.74
CA ARG A 190 41.20 -10.85 15.97
C ARG A 190 42.46 -10.89 15.10
N ARG A 191 42.35 -10.50 13.83
CA ARG A 191 43.51 -10.43 12.92
C ARG A 191 44.61 -9.47 13.44
N ASN A 192 44.20 -8.36 14.03
CA ASN A 192 45.09 -7.30 14.48
C ASN A 192 45.64 -7.55 15.91
N ALA A 193 45.10 -8.53 16.61
CA ALA A 193 45.54 -8.86 17.98
C ALA A 193 46.75 -9.76 17.92
N SER A 194 47.81 -9.37 18.63
CA SER A 194 49.04 -10.17 18.80
C SER A 194 48.89 -11.28 19.83
N GLY A 195 47.72 -11.49 20.41
CA GLY A 195 47.44 -12.44 21.51
C GLY A 195 46.62 -13.65 21.05
N HIS A 196 46.73 -14.75 21.80
CA HIS A 196 46.13 -16.06 21.55
C HIS A 196 44.86 -16.22 22.37
N ASP A 197 43.85 -15.44 22.13
CA ASP A 197 42.68 -15.49 22.99
C ASP A 197 41.59 -16.37 22.40
N ASN A 198 41.49 -17.60 22.92
CA ASN A 198 40.25 -18.34 22.84
C ASN A 198 39.26 -17.70 23.81
N GLY A 199 38.04 -17.50 23.39
CA GLY A 199 37.12 -16.92 24.35
C GLY A 199 35.77 -16.52 23.84
N LEU A 200 34.97 -16.18 24.81
CA LEU A 200 33.63 -15.62 24.58
C LEU A 200 33.73 -14.15 24.19
N TRP A 201 32.98 -13.75 23.23
CA TRP A 201 32.82 -12.34 22.87
C TRP A 201 31.36 -11.94 22.84
N VAL A 202 31.09 -10.67 23.10
CA VAL A 202 29.76 -10.06 23.00
C VAL A 202 29.89 -8.74 22.28
N LYS A 203 28.99 -8.48 21.33
CA LYS A 203 28.90 -7.22 20.60
C LYS A 203 27.49 -6.68 20.66
N GLY A 204 27.35 -5.42 21.05
CA GLY A 204 26.10 -4.67 20.89
C GLY A 204 26.01 -4.04 19.50
N LEU A 205 24.82 -3.95 18.98
CA LEU A 205 24.47 -3.27 17.74
C LEU A 205 23.44 -2.20 18.04
N GLY A 206 23.68 -0.98 17.56
CA GLY A 206 22.72 0.11 17.59
C GLY A 206 22.95 0.99 16.36
N GLN A 207 21.96 1.10 15.46
CA GLN A 207 22.11 1.86 14.25
C GLN A 207 20.78 2.46 13.79
N GLU A 208 20.87 3.66 13.24
CA GLU A 208 19.81 4.32 12.49
C GLU A 208 20.18 4.34 11.01
N LEU A 209 19.30 3.84 10.16
CA LEU A 209 19.43 3.89 8.70
C LEU A 209 18.33 4.77 8.14
N LYS A 210 18.69 5.62 7.19
CA LYS A 210 17.77 6.45 6.41
C LYS A 210 17.95 6.17 4.93
N PHE A 211 16.86 5.87 4.25
CA PHE A 211 16.84 5.63 2.82
C PHE A 211 16.03 6.73 2.13
N GLY A 212 16.60 7.30 1.08
CA GLY A 212 15.90 8.14 0.12
C GLY A 212 15.86 7.44 -1.23
N TYR A 213 14.70 7.40 -1.85
CA TYR A 213 14.51 6.74 -3.14
C TYR A 213 14.34 7.76 -4.26
N LYS A 214 14.58 7.33 -5.50
CA LYS A 214 14.48 8.20 -6.68
C LYS A 214 13.08 8.76 -6.93
N ASP A 215 12.06 8.09 -6.43
CA ASP A 215 10.66 8.51 -6.48
C ASP A 215 10.29 9.51 -5.37
N GLY A 216 11.28 10.02 -4.63
CA GLY A 216 11.10 11.00 -3.55
C GLY A 216 10.58 10.42 -2.24
N THR A 217 10.35 9.11 -2.13
CA THR A 217 9.94 8.49 -0.88
C THR A 217 11.13 8.24 0.04
N HIS A 218 10.88 8.19 1.35
CA HIS A 218 11.91 7.99 2.37
C HIS A 218 11.49 6.88 3.33
N SER A 219 12.47 6.22 3.93
CA SER A 219 12.24 5.34 5.07
C SER A 219 13.35 5.48 6.11
N LYS A 220 13.00 5.20 7.36
CA LYS A 220 13.90 5.21 8.49
C LYS A 220 13.78 3.88 9.23
N ILE A 221 14.94 3.31 9.62
CA ILE A 221 15.01 2.08 10.38
C ILE A 221 15.90 2.32 11.58
N ASP A 222 15.37 2.07 12.77
CA ASP A 222 16.11 2.02 14.01
C ASP A 222 16.34 0.55 14.38
N ILE A 223 17.60 0.14 14.54
CA ILE A 223 18.00 -1.26 14.72
C ILE A 223 18.77 -1.36 16.04
N TYR A 224 18.42 -2.33 16.89
CA TYR A 224 19.09 -2.63 18.15
C TYR A 224 19.27 -4.14 18.27
N GLY A 225 20.44 -4.57 18.75
CA GLY A 225 20.68 -6.00 18.86
C GLY A 225 21.92 -6.34 19.64
N THR A 226 22.11 -7.63 19.85
CA THR A 226 23.29 -8.18 20.52
C THR A 226 23.68 -9.48 19.84
N GLU A 227 24.96 -9.65 19.62
CA GLU A 227 25.56 -10.91 19.18
C GLU A 227 26.56 -11.41 20.21
N ILE A 228 26.56 -12.71 20.40
CA ILE A 228 27.47 -13.45 21.28
C ILE A 228 28.11 -14.57 20.48
N GLY A 229 29.37 -14.79 20.69
CA GLY A 229 30.09 -15.87 20.03
C GLY A 229 31.24 -16.39 20.84
N TYR A 230 31.80 -17.50 20.40
CA TYR A 230 32.95 -18.15 21.00
C TYR A 230 33.95 -18.54 19.93
N ASP A 231 35.22 -18.22 20.15
CA ASP A 231 36.33 -18.53 19.29
C ASP A 231 37.26 -19.58 19.90
N ARG A 232 37.79 -20.42 19.04
CA ARG A 232 38.86 -21.34 19.41
C ARG A 232 39.92 -21.43 18.31
N GLU A 233 41.17 -21.21 18.69
CA GLU A 233 42.30 -21.57 17.85
C GLU A 233 42.49 -23.08 17.86
N VAL A 234 42.50 -23.68 16.67
CA VAL A 234 42.60 -25.15 16.52
C VAL A 234 43.97 -25.59 16.01
N TRP A 235 44.69 -24.70 15.38
CA TRP A 235 46.01 -24.99 14.84
C TRP A 235 46.88 -23.74 14.79
N ARG A 236 48.17 -23.94 15.15
CA ARG A 236 49.20 -22.92 15.00
C ARG A 236 50.55 -23.54 14.67
N ASN A 237 51.26 -22.97 13.68
CA ASN A 237 52.61 -23.35 13.35
C ASN A 237 53.32 -22.20 12.62
N ALA A 238 54.56 -21.85 13.08
CA ALA A 238 55.44 -20.87 12.44
C ALA A 238 54.74 -19.58 12.00
N GLY A 239 53.97 -18.96 12.91
CA GLY A 239 53.26 -17.69 12.65
C GLY A 239 51.93 -17.83 11.87
N HIS A 240 51.61 -19.03 11.41
CA HIS A 240 50.30 -19.33 10.80
C HIS A 240 49.34 -19.87 11.86
N TYR A 241 48.07 -19.50 11.79
CA TYR A 241 47.05 -20.06 12.68
C TYR A 241 45.69 -20.20 12.00
N ILE A 242 44.94 -21.17 12.52
CA ILE A 242 43.54 -21.40 12.13
C ILE A 242 42.69 -21.29 13.38
N SER A 243 41.65 -20.47 13.31
CA SER A 243 40.66 -20.38 14.37
C SER A 243 39.25 -20.66 13.77
N PHE A 244 38.40 -21.29 14.59
CA PHE A 244 37.00 -21.46 14.33
C PHE A 244 36.18 -20.69 15.36
N GLY A 245 35.07 -20.10 14.90
CA GLY A 245 34.14 -19.44 15.78
C GLY A 245 32.71 -19.84 15.46
N VAL A 246 31.87 -19.76 16.49
CA VAL A 246 30.41 -19.87 16.40
C VAL A 246 29.79 -18.62 16.98
N TYR A 247 28.68 -18.16 16.45
CA TYR A 247 27.98 -17.02 17.00
C TYR A 247 26.47 -17.18 16.86
N GLY A 248 25.74 -16.43 17.69
CA GLY A 248 24.31 -16.26 17.60
C GLY A 248 23.92 -14.87 18.05
N GLY A 249 22.84 -14.36 17.56
CA GLY A 249 22.39 -13.01 17.84
C GLY A 249 20.89 -12.83 17.77
N TYR A 250 20.45 -11.71 18.35
CA TYR A 250 19.09 -11.23 18.28
C TYR A 250 19.10 -9.74 17.96
N THR A 251 18.24 -9.35 17.01
CA THR A 251 18.10 -7.96 16.61
C THR A 251 16.63 -7.62 16.47
N SER A 252 16.24 -6.48 17.03
CA SER A 252 14.93 -5.88 16.87
C SER A 252 15.06 -4.59 16.06
N SER A 253 14.14 -4.35 15.17
CA SER A 253 14.10 -3.13 14.37
C SER A 253 12.73 -2.51 14.35
N ARG A 254 12.70 -1.18 14.36
CA ARG A 254 11.49 -0.39 14.13
C ARG A 254 11.64 0.42 12.86
N GLN A 255 10.66 0.31 12.01
CA GLN A 255 10.67 0.92 10.68
C GLN A 255 9.56 1.97 10.58
N LYS A 256 9.90 3.11 9.96
CA LYS A 256 8.95 4.17 9.61
C LYS A 256 9.06 4.44 8.12
N PHE A 257 7.94 4.40 7.45
CA PHE A 257 7.83 4.65 6.02
C PHE A 257 7.11 5.97 5.77
N ASP A 258 7.40 6.60 4.65
CA ASP A 258 6.58 7.70 4.15
C ASP A 258 5.14 7.22 3.91
N ARG A 259 4.20 8.18 3.92
CA ARG A 259 2.78 7.92 3.69
C ARG A 259 2.17 6.96 4.71
N SER A 260 2.51 7.16 6.00
CA SER A 260 1.88 6.52 7.16
C SER A 260 2.08 5.00 7.35
N GLY A 261 3.10 4.41 6.74
CA GLY A 261 3.48 3.03 7.02
C GLY A 261 4.47 2.92 8.19
N HIS A 262 4.35 1.86 8.99
CA HIS A 262 5.35 1.44 9.96
C HIS A 262 5.43 -0.08 10.01
N GLY A 263 6.53 -0.60 10.49
CA GLY A 263 6.74 -2.02 10.68
C GLY A 263 7.74 -2.29 11.79
N ASP A 264 7.60 -3.42 12.45
CA ASP A 264 8.57 -3.95 13.38
C ASP A 264 9.06 -5.30 12.85
N ALA A 265 10.34 -5.60 13.03
CA ALA A 265 10.89 -6.89 12.67
C ALA A 265 11.92 -7.34 13.70
N ASP A 266 11.76 -8.58 14.15
CA ASP A 266 12.70 -9.25 15.01
C ASP A 266 13.43 -10.33 14.23
N THR A 267 14.74 -10.40 14.36
CA THR A 267 15.55 -11.38 13.66
C THR A 267 16.48 -12.12 14.61
N GLN A 268 16.75 -13.37 14.29
CA GLN A 268 17.72 -14.20 14.98
C GLN A 268 18.78 -14.66 13.99
N SER A 269 20.01 -14.68 14.42
CA SER A 269 21.14 -15.15 13.64
C SER A 269 21.84 -16.31 14.33
N LEU A 270 22.34 -17.24 13.54
CA LEU A 270 23.25 -18.29 13.98
C LEU A 270 24.24 -18.54 12.86
N GLY A 271 25.51 -18.61 13.18
CA GLY A 271 26.52 -18.83 12.17
C GLY A 271 27.80 -19.43 12.73
N ILE A 272 28.63 -19.88 11.80
CA ILE A 272 29.99 -20.33 12.04
C ILE A 272 30.93 -19.56 11.14
N TYR A 273 32.16 -19.36 11.57
CA TYR A 273 33.19 -18.76 10.72
C TYR A 273 34.55 -19.39 11.01
N SER A 274 35.44 -19.28 10.04
CA SER A 274 36.82 -19.65 10.20
C SER A 274 37.74 -18.50 9.81
N LEU A 275 38.87 -18.40 10.48
CA LEU A 275 39.90 -17.44 10.22
C LEU A 275 41.22 -18.17 9.99
N PHE A 276 41.83 -17.99 8.82
CA PHE A 276 43.16 -18.41 8.52
C PHE A 276 44.06 -17.16 8.36
N ASN A 277 45.15 -17.10 9.13
CA ASN A 277 46.08 -16.01 9.07
C ASN A 277 47.52 -16.53 8.87
N THR A 278 48.34 -15.75 8.15
CA THR A 278 49.74 -16.05 7.87
C THR A 278 50.64 -14.94 8.31
N GLU A 279 51.95 -15.21 8.60
CA GLU A 279 52.95 -14.20 8.91
C GLU A 279 53.09 -13.09 7.85
N SER A 280 52.81 -13.42 6.58
CA SER A 280 52.87 -12.46 5.46
C SER A 280 51.62 -11.61 5.30
N ASN A 281 50.75 -11.54 6.28
CA ASN A 281 49.48 -10.81 6.29
C ASN A 281 48.44 -11.28 5.24
N TRP A 282 48.58 -12.49 4.71
CA TRP A 282 47.50 -13.10 3.94
C TRP A 282 46.47 -13.71 4.92
N PHE A 283 45.21 -13.48 4.63
CA PHE A 283 44.12 -14.01 5.43
C PHE A 283 42.99 -14.50 4.53
N LEU A 284 42.25 -15.48 5.02
CA LEU A 284 41.01 -15.98 4.43
C LEU A 284 39.98 -16.12 5.54
N ASP A 285 38.86 -15.50 5.35
CA ASP A 285 37.69 -15.60 6.22
C ASP A 285 36.59 -16.32 5.44
N LEU A 286 35.99 -17.33 6.04
CA LEU A 286 34.91 -18.14 5.48
C LEU A 286 33.77 -18.21 6.45
#